data_c6e3aa19e2cfceb18127b8329bf1610c
#
_entry.id   c6e3aa19e2cfceb18127b8329bf1610c
#
_cell.length_a   1.000
_cell.length_b   1.000
_cell.length_c   1.000
_cell.angle_alpha   90.00
_cell.angle_beta   90.00
_cell.angle_gamma   90.00
#
_symmetry.space_group_name_H-M   'P 1'
#
loop_
_entity.id
_entity.type
_entity.pdbx_description
1 polymer ?
#
loop_
_entity_poly.entity_id
_entity_poly.type
_entity_poly.pdbx_seq_one_letter_code
_entity_poly.pdbx_strand_id
1 'polypeptide(L)'
;MAETEGLLEGLRGVLPLAAAVEMPITREGALPAEVHEASLARARLLQDLLSQPTKTSQPEAREPVATVSEHLQRLVVGVVLLLSVLAILVWRPLMGSEAPLLTRPGQLGGGEEGLYNAIEKVSAGDSVLVAFEYGPAEADELDMVAGPILRHLIDRGAGVSIASTRPDGLTVAARVWDDTWKVIQDHPTPEEEPGQYYEPEYAYRPGDATGVSQLLAQASGSPTLIVVLTARSAPLRWWVEQVYAKYETAPPVVAGVSAAVEAAASPYLDASAGQLRGTVSGLSGAAVYEKHRGTGVQAAERLNAMAAGHAAIVILMLAGGGIHTLIRPRSREER
;
A
#
# COMPACT_ATOMS: atom_id res chain seq x y z
N MET A 1 33.20 40.09 0.36
CA MET A 1 32.09 39.83 1.27
C MET A 1 30.78 40.24 0.58
N ALA A 2 30.38 39.52 -0.47
CA ALA A 2 29.16 39.84 -1.22
C ALA A 2 28.69 38.64 -2.07
N GLU A 3 28.61 37.42 -1.54
CA GLU A 3 28.13 36.25 -2.30
C GLU A 3 27.29 35.23 -1.48
N THR A 4 26.90 35.58 -0.29
CA THR A 4 26.07 34.66 0.54
C THR A 4 24.61 35.10 0.72
N GLU A 5 24.19 36.23 0.16
CA GLU A 5 22.81 36.70 0.28
C GLU A 5 21.81 36.07 -0.70
N GLY A 6 22.25 35.45 -1.78
CA GLY A 6 21.35 34.90 -2.81
C GLY A 6 20.81 33.49 -2.52
N LEU A 7 21.40 32.73 -1.61
CA LEU A 7 21.04 31.31 -1.39
C LEU A 7 19.81 31.07 -0.46
N LEU A 8 19.38 32.10 0.26
CA LEU A 8 18.27 32.01 1.23
C LEU A 8 17.00 32.75 0.78
N GLU A 9 17.02 33.44 -0.33
CA GLU A 9 15.89 34.24 -0.81
C GLU A 9 14.73 33.37 -1.29
N GLY A 10 14.99 32.14 -1.74
CA GLY A 10 13.98 31.16 -2.14
C GLY A 10 13.23 30.45 -0.99
N LEU A 11 13.66 30.65 0.26
CA LEU A 11 13.06 30.02 1.43
C LEU A 11 12.11 30.94 2.23
N ARG A 12 11.94 32.17 1.79
CA ARG A 12 10.95 33.09 2.37
C ARG A 12 9.54 32.66 1.98
N GLY A 13 8.93 31.88 2.83
CA GLY A 13 7.53 31.42 2.67
C GLY A 13 7.30 29.96 3.00
N VAL A 14 8.37 29.19 3.22
CA VAL A 14 8.25 27.76 3.53
C VAL A 14 8.43 27.46 5.03
N LEU A 15 9.01 28.39 5.79
CA LEU A 15 9.09 28.22 7.24
C LEU A 15 7.93 29.01 7.88
N PRO A 16 7.11 28.39 8.73
CA PRO A 16 6.19 29.14 9.56
C PRO A 16 7.04 30.10 10.40
N LEU A 17 6.78 31.40 10.26
CA LEU A 17 7.32 32.40 11.18
C LEU A 17 6.93 31.94 12.58
N ALA A 18 7.88 31.33 13.29
CA ALA A 18 7.75 31.12 14.71
C ALA A 18 7.45 32.51 15.29
N ALA A 19 6.28 32.61 15.91
CA ALA A 19 5.91 33.83 16.65
C ALA A 19 7.12 34.25 17.46
N ALA A 20 7.56 35.47 17.26
CA ALA A 20 8.63 36.06 18.03
C ALA A 20 8.28 35.87 19.52
N VAL A 21 8.94 34.94 20.16
CA VAL A 21 8.91 34.85 21.62
C VAL A 21 9.62 36.11 22.07
N GLU A 22 8.85 37.11 22.47
CA GLU A 22 9.37 38.24 23.21
C GLU A 22 10.01 37.67 24.48
N MET A 23 11.34 37.51 24.43
CA MET A 23 12.10 37.26 25.63
C MET A 23 11.98 38.51 26.52
N PRO A 24 11.50 38.40 27.75
CA PRO A 24 11.46 39.53 28.64
C PRO A 24 12.90 39.99 28.84
N ILE A 25 13.18 41.24 28.51
CA ILE A 25 14.43 41.95 28.84
C ILE A 25 14.50 41.97 30.35
N THR A 26 15.19 41.02 30.94
CA THR A 26 15.48 41.04 32.36
C THR A 26 16.48 42.15 32.66
N ARG A 27 16.07 43.04 33.54
CA ARG A 27 16.85 44.15 34.11
C ARG A 27 18.24 43.66 34.51
N GLU A 28 19.23 44.52 34.26
CA GLU A 28 20.53 44.49 34.91
C GLU A 28 20.35 44.35 36.43
N GLY A 29 20.91 43.33 36.99
CA GLY A 29 20.98 43.16 38.43
C GLY A 29 21.14 41.68 38.83
N ALA A 30 22.37 41.34 39.19
CA ALA A 30 22.78 40.10 39.86
C ALA A 30 22.98 38.89 38.98
N LEU A 31 24.21 38.72 38.54
CA LEU A 31 24.75 37.40 38.20
C LEU A 31 24.68 36.49 39.42
N PRO A 32 24.06 35.31 39.34
CA PRO A 32 24.36 34.28 40.31
C PRO A 32 25.70 33.69 39.91
N ALA A 33 26.72 34.09 40.61
CA ALA A 33 28.03 33.48 40.55
C ALA A 33 28.01 32.14 41.27
N GLU A 34 27.52 31.13 40.60
CA GLU A 34 27.93 29.75 40.83
C GLU A 34 27.78 28.99 39.51
N VAL A 35 28.71 29.27 38.59
CA VAL A 35 28.98 28.34 37.51
C VAL A 35 29.52 27.09 38.18
N HIS A 36 28.70 26.07 38.33
CA HIS A 36 29.09 24.80 38.90
C HIS A 36 30.41 24.33 38.26
N GLU A 37 31.41 24.01 39.05
CA GLU A 37 32.71 23.49 38.57
C GLU A 37 32.52 22.34 37.54
N ALA A 38 31.45 21.57 37.70
CA ALA A 38 31.05 20.52 36.77
C ALA A 38 30.71 21.03 35.35
N SER A 39 30.17 22.25 35.20
CA SER A 39 29.86 22.85 33.87
C SER A 39 31.13 23.37 33.21
N LEU A 40 32.05 23.92 33.98
CA LEU A 40 33.38 24.34 33.49
C LEU A 40 34.23 23.14 33.08
N ALA A 41 34.18 22.04 33.86
CA ALA A 41 34.86 20.79 33.51
C ALA A 41 34.31 20.20 32.21
N ARG A 42 32.98 20.20 31.99
CA ARG A 42 32.37 19.75 30.74
C ARG A 42 32.74 20.65 29.56
N ALA A 43 32.75 21.96 29.73
CA ALA A 43 33.16 22.88 28.67
C ALA A 43 34.63 22.70 28.27
N ARG A 44 35.54 22.48 29.23
CA ARG A 44 36.95 22.16 28.98
C ARG A 44 37.12 20.84 28.27
N LEU A 45 36.37 19.80 28.67
CA LEU A 45 36.40 18.48 28.01
C LEU A 45 35.90 18.52 26.55
N LEU A 46 34.86 19.32 26.29
CA LEU A 46 34.39 19.57 24.95
C LEU A 46 35.40 20.34 24.09
N GLN A 47 36.07 21.36 24.71
CA GLN A 47 37.09 22.12 24.02
C GLN A 47 38.33 21.25 23.71
N ASP A 48 38.70 20.34 24.61
CA ASP A 48 39.80 19.41 24.43
C ASP A 48 39.48 18.37 23.33
N LEU A 49 38.25 17.87 23.27
CA LEU A 49 37.76 17.00 22.20
C LEU A 49 37.72 17.71 20.84
N LEU A 50 37.37 18.99 20.80
CA LEU A 50 37.34 19.78 19.58
C LEU A 50 38.75 20.21 19.11
N SER A 51 39.70 20.35 20.05
CA SER A 51 41.09 20.73 19.76
C SER A 51 42.02 19.53 19.51
N GLN A 52 41.57 18.30 19.78
CA GLN A 52 42.34 17.13 19.36
C GLN A 52 42.37 17.06 17.85
N PRO A 53 43.58 17.14 17.22
CA PRO A 53 43.67 16.97 15.79
C PRO A 53 43.12 15.59 15.45
N THR A 54 42.05 15.56 14.68
CA THR A 54 41.50 14.33 14.12
C THR A 54 42.69 13.61 13.47
N LYS A 55 43.19 12.53 14.10
CA LYS A 55 44.12 11.64 13.43
C LYS A 55 43.38 11.12 12.21
N THR A 56 43.50 11.84 11.11
CA THR A 56 43.13 11.31 9.80
C THR A 56 44.06 10.10 9.62
N SER A 57 43.58 8.91 9.95
CA SER A 57 44.26 7.71 9.50
C SER A 57 44.28 7.84 7.97
N GLN A 58 45.43 8.16 7.43
CA GLN A 58 45.63 8.02 5.99
C GLN A 58 45.10 6.65 5.63
N PRO A 59 44.13 6.56 4.72
CA PRO A 59 43.69 5.27 4.22
C PRO A 59 44.94 4.62 3.62
N GLU A 60 45.40 3.57 4.24
CA GLU A 60 46.42 2.69 3.69
C GLU A 60 46.03 2.41 2.25
N ALA A 61 46.88 2.80 1.30
CA ALA A 61 46.62 2.65 -0.11
C ALA A 61 46.43 1.15 -0.39
N ARG A 62 45.18 0.68 -0.30
CA ARG A 62 44.82 -0.66 -0.74
C ARG A 62 45.08 -0.68 -2.25
N GLU A 63 45.99 -1.56 -2.64
CA GLU A 63 46.20 -1.90 -4.05
C GLU A 63 44.81 -2.09 -4.71
N PRO A 64 44.59 -1.54 -5.89
CA PRO A 64 43.30 -1.69 -6.56
C PRO A 64 43.11 -3.16 -6.92
N VAL A 65 42.46 -3.91 -6.07
CA VAL A 65 41.81 -5.16 -6.47
C VAL A 65 40.90 -4.75 -7.63
N ALA A 66 41.07 -5.38 -8.79
CA ALA A 66 40.33 -5.08 -10.01
C ALA A 66 38.81 -5.00 -9.68
N THR A 67 38.36 -3.81 -9.45
CA THR A 67 36.96 -3.55 -9.15
C THR A 67 36.23 -3.68 -10.47
N VAL A 68 35.53 -4.79 -10.65
CA VAL A 68 34.41 -4.83 -11.61
C VAL A 68 33.66 -3.53 -11.38
N SER A 69 33.59 -2.69 -12.43
CA SER A 69 32.99 -1.37 -12.33
C SER A 69 31.67 -1.49 -11.56
N GLU A 70 31.46 -0.68 -10.51
CA GLU A 70 30.22 -0.70 -9.73
C GLU A 70 28.98 -0.62 -10.61
N HIS A 71 29.10 0.05 -11.75
CA HIS A 71 28.05 0.13 -12.76
C HIS A 71 27.74 -1.22 -13.40
N LEU A 72 28.75 -2.04 -13.70
CA LEU A 72 28.57 -3.37 -14.27
C LEU A 72 27.90 -4.30 -13.24
N GLN A 73 28.31 -4.22 -11.98
CA GLN A 73 27.70 -5.01 -10.91
C GLN A 73 26.22 -4.64 -10.69
N ARG A 74 25.90 -3.34 -10.67
CA ARG A 74 24.49 -2.85 -10.57
C ARG A 74 23.67 -3.29 -11.77
N LEU A 75 24.26 -3.22 -12.99
CA LEU A 75 23.59 -3.65 -14.22
C LEU A 75 23.30 -5.16 -14.19
N VAL A 76 24.26 -5.98 -13.79
CA VAL A 76 24.06 -7.43 -13.68
C VAL A 76 22.96 -7.78 -12.68
N VAL A 77 22.96 -7.15 -11.51
CA VAL A 77 21.89 -7.34 -10.51
C VAL A 77 20.54 -6.93 -11.08
N GLY A 78 20.46 -5.76 -11.72
CA GLY A 78 19.21 -5.29 -12.33
C GLY A 78 18.70 -6.22 -13.44
N VAL A 79 19.59 -6.70 -14.30
CA VAL A 79 19.24 -7.65 -15.37
C VAL A 79 18.75 -8.99 -14.80
N VAL A 80 19.41 -9.53 -13.79
CA VAL A 80 18.99 -10.80 -13.16
C VAL A 80 17.61 -10.64 -12.52
N LEU A 81 17.37 -9.54 -11.80
CA LEU A 81 16.06 -9.27 -11.22
C LEU A 81 14.98 -9.12 -12.30
N LEU A 82 15.25 -8.35 -13.35
CA LEU A 82 14.33 -8.17 -14.46
C LEU A 82 14.01 -9.50 -15.14
N LEU A 83 15.02 -10.31 -15.46
CA LEU A 83 14.83 -11.61 -16.11
C LEU A 83 14.09 -12.60 -15.23
N SER A 84 14.28 -12.58 -13.91
CA SER A 84 13.56 -13.48 -13.00
C SER A 84 12.05 -13.18 -12.95
N VAL A 85 11.69 -11.90 -12.92
CA VAL A 85 10.28 -11.49 -12.96
C VAL A 85 9.68 -11.76 -14.35
N LEU A 86 10.39 -11.38 -15.42
CA LEU A 86 9.95 -11.58 -16.79
C LEU A 86 9.77 -13.07 -17.12
N ALA A 87 10.66 -13.93 -16.64
CA ALA A 87 10.58 -15.37 -16.85
C ALA A 87 9.24 -15.93 -16.32
N ILE A 88 8.77 -15.48 -15.17
CA ILE A 88 7.49 -15.95 -14.61
C ILE A 88 6.30 -15.35 -15.34
N LEU A 89 6.36 -14.06 -15.69
CA LEU A 89 5.28 -13.40 -16.44
C LEU A 89 5.10 -13.99 -17.85
N VAL A 90 6.19 -14.42 -18.49
CA VAL A 90 6.16 -15.02 -19.85
C VAL A 90 5.94 -16.53 -19.82
N TRP A 91 6.44 -17.21 -18.78
CA TRP A 91 6.36 -18.66 -18.66
C TRP A 91 4.92 -19.19 -18.66
N ARG A 92 4.07 -18.52 -17.92
CA ARG A 92 2.69 -18.97 -17.75
C ARG A 92 1.82 -18.83 -18.99
N PRO A 93 1.82 -17.72 -19.73
CA PRO A 93 1.12 -17.65 -21.02
C PRO A 93 1.61 -18.66 -22.05
N LEU A 94 2.89 -19.06 -21.97
CA LEU A 94 3.50 -20.06 -22.85
C LEU A 94 3.15 -21.50 -22.45
N MET A 95 3.06 -21.79 -21.15
CA MET A 95 2.81 -23.14 -20.61
C MET A 95 1.33 -23.45 -20.35
N GLY A 96 0.47 -22.42 -20.46
CA GLY A 96 -0.96 -22.54 -20.17
C GLY A 96 -1.30 -22.57 -18.68
N SER A 97 -2.58 -22.80 -18.37
CA SER A 97 -3.12 -22.81 -17.01
C SER A 97 -2.52 -23.86 -16.07
N GLU A 98 -1.86 -24.87 -16.63
CA GLU A 98 -1.22 -25.97 -15.91
C GLU A 98 0.17 -25.61 -15.32
N ALA A 99 0.72 -24.42 -15.66
CA ALA A 99 2.02 -24.02 -15.14
C ALA A 99 2.01 -23.93 -13.60
N PRO A 100 3.01 -24.53 -12.92
CA PRO A 100 3.05 -24.53 -11.47
C PRO A 100 3.21 -23.11 -10.93
N LEU A 101 2.39 -22.76 -9.95
CA LEU A 101 2.52 -21.52 -9.19
C LEU A 101 3.60 -21.68 -8.11
N LEU A 102 4.49 -20.69 -7.98
CA LEU A 102 5.45 -20.61 -6.86
C LEU A 102 4.73 -20.42 -5.54
N THR A 103 3.66 -19.63 -5.58
CA THR A 103 2.79 -19.39 -4.43
C THR A 103 1.39 -19.92 -4.78
N ARG A 104 0.91 -20.88 -4.04
CA ARG A 104 -0.48 -21.37 -4.21
C ARG A 104 -1.40 -20.55 -3.31
N PRO A 105 -2.47 -19.95 -3.87
CA PRO A 105 -3.47 -19.29 -3.03
C PRO A 105 -4.03 -20.30 -2.00
N GLY A 106 -4.20 -19.82 -0.77
CA GLY A 106 -4.78 -20.60 0.32
C GLY A 106 -6.24 -20.99 0.09
N GLN A 107 -6.90 -21.37 1.18
CA GLN A 107 -8.35 -21.45 1.27
C GLN A 107 -8.89 -20.11 1.78
N LEU A 108 -10.18 -19.83 1.58
CA LEU A 108 -10.84 -18.67 2.16
C LEU A 108 -10.61 -18.63 3.67
N GLY A 109 -10.10 -17.50 4.17
CA GLY A 109 -10.05 -17.17 5.58
C GLY A 109 -11.38 -16.55 6.03
N GLY A 110 -11.52 -16.29 7.33
CA GLY A 110 -12.77 -15.75 7.86
C GLY A 110 -13.16 -14.39 7.28
N GLY A 111 -12.19 -13.55 6.90
CA GLY A 111 -12.43 -12.26 6.25
C GLY A 111 -12.97 -12.40 4.83
N GLU A 112 -12.28 -13.18 4.00
CA GLU A 112 -12.66 -13.41 2.60
C GLU A 112 -13.99 -14.20 2.52
N GLU A 113 -14.18 -15.19 3.39
CA GLU A 113 -15.43 -15.97 3.48
C GLU A 113 -16.60 -15.07 3.87
N GLY A 114 -16.39 -14.15 4.82
CA GLY A 114 -17.40 -13.19 5.24
C GLY A 114 -17.83 -12.26 4.10
N LEU A 115 -16.88 -11.76 3.30
CA LEU A 115 -17.17 -10.94 2.13
C LEU A 115 -17.89 -11.77 1.05
N TYR A 116 -17.38 -12.95 0.74
CA TYR A 116 -18.00 -13.86 -0.22
C TYR A 116 -19.47 -14.12 0.14
N ASN A 117 -19.74 -14.55 1.39
CA ASN A 117 -21.06 -14.85 1.87
C ASN A 117 -22.00 -13.62 1.93
N ALA A 118 -21.44 -12.41 2.10
CA ALA A 118 -22.23 -11.19 2.06
C ALA A 118 -22.72 -10.90 0.64
N ILE A 119 -21.86 -11.08 -0.39
CA ILE A 119 -22.24 -10.88 -1.80
C ILE A 119 -23.19 -12.00 -2.27
N GLU A 120 -22.98 -13.26 -1.85
CA GLU A 120 -23.87 -14.36 -2.21
C GLU A 120 -25.34 -14.16 -1.74
N LYS A 121 -25.56 -13.34 -0.71
CA LYS A 121 -26.90 -12.98 -0.24
C LYS A 121 -27.57 -11.88 -1.04
N VAL A 122 -26.82 -11.20 -1.92
CA VAL A 122 -27.37 -10.19 -2.82
C VAL A 122 -28.20 -10.88 -3.91
N SER A 123 -29.39 -10.40 -4.12
CA SER A 123 -30.30 -10.89 -5.17
C SER A 123 -30.27 -9.97 -6.39
N ALA A 124 -30.67 -10.48 -7.54
CA ALA A 124 -30.76 -9.68 -8.74
C ALA A 124 -31.69 -8.45 -8.55
N GLY A 125 -31.16 -7.28 -8.89
CA GLY A 125 -31.85 -6.00 -8.70
C GLY A 125 -31.65 -5.35 -7.33
N ASP A 126 -31.01 -6.03 -6.36
CA ASP A 126 -30.67 -5.41 -5.08
C ASP A 126 -29.69 -4.26 -5.25
N SER A 127 -29.89 -3.15 -4.52
CA SER A 127 -29.02 -1.97 -4.57
C SER A 127 -27.75 -2.20 -3.75
N VAL A 128 -26.60 -2.10 -4.38
CA VAL A 128 -25.29 -2.20 -3.75
C VAL A 128 -24.51 -0.90 -3.97
N LEU A 129 -24.01 -0.31 -2.89
CA LEU A 129 -23.18 0.89 -2.92
C LEU A 129 -21.70 0.49 -2.82
N VAL A 130 -20.92 0.83 -3.86
CA VAL A 130 -19.48 0.58 -3.89
C VAL A 130 -18.72 1.88 -3.75
N ALA A 131 -17.95 2.02 -2.67
CA ALA A 131 -17.14 3.18 -2.37
C ALA A 131 -15.71 2.98 -2.90
N PHE A 132 -15.29 3.79 -3.87
CA PHE A 132 -13.92 3.82 -4.40
C PHE A 132 -13.09 4.90 -3.71
N GLU A 133 -12.38 4.52 -2.66
CA GLU A 133 -11.57 5.43 -1.86
C GLU A 133 -10.07 5.27 -2.11
N TYR A 134 -9.70 4.98 -3.36
CA TYR A 134 -8.31 4.91 -3.81
C TYR A 134 -8.14 5.60 -5.17
N GLY A 135 -6.91 5.97 -5.48
CA GLY A 135 -6.54 6.66 -6.71
C GLY A 135 -5.58 5.86 -7.56
N PRO A 136 -5.07 6.46 -8.65
CA PRO A 136 -4.16 5.78 -9.58
C PRO A 136 -2.87 5.25 -8.93
N ALA A 137 -2.41 5.89 -7.87
CA ALA A 137 -1.19 5.47 -7.17
C ALA A 137 -1.33 4.12 -6.44
N GLU A 138 -2.55 3.77 -6.05
CA GLU A 138 -2.87 2.54 -5.35
C GLU A 138 -3.50 1.47 -6.25
N ALA A 139 -3.71 1.80 -7.54
CA ALA A 139 -4.47 1.00 -8.49
C ALA A 139 -3.83 -0.38 -8.76
N ASP A 140 -2.50 -0.46 -8.80
CA ASP A 140 -1.80 -1.72 -9.10
C ASP A 140 -2.18 -2.87 -8.16
N GLU A 141 -2.45 -2.58 -6.90
CA GLU A 141 -2.88 -3.55 -5.92
C GLU A 141 -4.41 -3.62 -5.83
N LEU A 142 -5.08 -2.44 -5.73
CA LEU A 142 -6.51 -2.41 -5.43
C LEU A 142 -7.39 -2.79 -6.61
N ASP A 143 -6.94 -2.64 -7.84
CA ASP A 143 -7.68 -3.14 -9.02
C ASP A 143 -7.79 -4.67 -8.99
N MET A 144 -6.75 -5.35 -8.49
CA MET A 144 -6.77 -6.80 -8.32
C MET A 144 -7.73 -7.25 -7.23
N VAL A 145 -8.03 -6.39 -6.26
CA VAL A 145 -9.04 -6.63 -5.22
C VAL A 145 -10.43 -6.26 -5.72
N ALA A 146 -10.56 -5.11 -6.37
CA ALA A 146 -11.83 -4.56 -6.83
C ALA A 146 -12.46 -5.37 -7.97
N GLY A 147 -11.67 -5.76 -8.98
CA GLY A 147 -12.17 -6.48 -10.15
C GLY A 147 -12.95 -7.76 -9.80
N PRO A 148 -12.38 -8.70 -9.04
CA PRO A 148 -13.08 -9.91 -8.61
C PRO A 148 -14.35 -9.65 -7.77
N ILE A 149 -14.34 -8.61 -6.94
CA ILE A 149 -15.51 -8.20 -6.13
C ILE A 149 -16.61 -7.64 -7.05
N LEU A 150 -16.26 -6.74 -7.97
CA LEU A 150 -17.22 -6.18 -8.92
C LEU A 150 -17.79 -7.26 -9.84
N ARG A 151 -16.95 -8.15 -10.35
CA ARG A 151 -17.40 -9.31 -11.14
C ARG A 151 -18.41 -10.13 -10.35
N HIS A 152 -18.15 -10.40 -9.08
CA HIS A 152 -19.09 -11.16 -8.25
C HIS A 152 -20.45 -10.44 -8.10
N LEU A 153 -20.45 -9.12 -7.89
CA LEU A 153 -21.67 -8.33 -7.83
C LEU A 153 -22.45 -8.34 -9.15
N ILE A 154 -21.74 -8.22 -10.28
CA ILE A 154 -22.33 -8.27 -11.62
C ILE A 154 -22.92 -9.67 -11.88
N ASP A 155 -22.21 -10.74 -11.57
CA ASP A 155 -22.67 -12.12 -11.70
C ASP A 155 -23.92 -12.39 -10.85
N ARG A 156 -24.07 -11.69 -9.70
CA ARG A 156 -25.30 -11.73 -8.86
C ARG A 156 -26.43 -10.88 -9.39
N GLY A 157 -26.22 -10.11 -10.45
CA GLY A 157 -27.22 -9.20 -11.01
C GLY A 157 -27.53 -7.99 -10.11
N ALA A 158 -26.59 -7.57 -9.26
CA ALA A 158 -26.73 -6.43 -8.36
C ALA A 158 -26.89 -5.11 -9.13
N GLY A 159 -27.74 -4.22 -8.65
CA GLY A 159 -27.80 -2.83 -9.10
C GLY A 159 -26.71 -2.01 -8.41
N VAL A 160 -25.53 -1.89 -9.04
CA VAL A 160 -24.36 -1.21 -8.47
C VAL A 160 -24.45 0.29 -8.67
N SER A 161 -24.25 1.04 -7.58
CA SER A 161 -23.96 2.48 -7.59
C SER A 161 -22.55 2.72 -7.02
N ILE A 162 -21.82 3.65 -7.59
CA ILE A 162 -20.43 3.94 -7.25
C ILE A 162 -20.32 5.31 -6.61
N ALA A 163 -19.64 5.37 -5.46
CA ALA A 163 -19.41 6.61 -4.74
C ALA A 163 -17.94 6.82 -4.41
N SER A 164 -17.52 8.09 -4.27
CA SER A 164 -16.18 8.42 -3.80
C SER A 164 -16.14 9.79 -3.11
N THR A 165 -15.31 9.89 -2.08
CA THR A 165 -14.94 11.19 -1.50
C THR A 165 -13.71 11.80 -2.18
N ARG A 166 -13.10 11.08 -3.11
CA ARG A 166 -11.91 11.47 -3.87
C ARG A 166 -12.25 11.83 -5.30
N PRO A 167 -11.69 12.91 -5.85
CA PRO A 167 -11.96 13.31 -7.24
C PRO A 167 -11.44 12.30 -8.27
N ASP A 168 -10.31 11.64 -7.97
CA ASP A 168 -9.67 10.63 -8.80
C ASP A 168 -10.30 9.23 -8.64
N GLY A 169 -11.01 8.98 -7.55
CA GLY A 169 -11.65 7.71 -7.27
C GLY A 169 -12.69 7.29 -8.30
N LEU A 170 -13.52 8.22 -8.79
CA LEU A 170 -14.52 7.92 -9.82
C LEU A 170 -13.89 7.58 -11.17
N THR A 171 -12.76 8.22 -11.53
CA THR A 171 -12.04 7.90 -12.78
C THR A 171 -11.46 6.49 -12.73
N VAL A 172 -10.90 6.11 -11.57
CA VAL A 172 -10.41 4.74 -11.35
C VAL A 172 -11.57 3.76 -11.40
N ALA A 173 -12.67 4.08 -10.72
CA ALA A 173 -13.87 3.23 -10.69
C ALA A 173 -14.44 2.94 -12.09
N ALA A 174 -14.57 3.96 -12.93
CA ALA A 174 -15.06 3.80 -14.30
C ALA A 174 -14.16 2.87 -15.11
N ARG A 175 -12.84 3.05 -15.01
CA ARG A 175 -11.88 2.19 -15.69
C ARG A 175 -11.97 0.73 -15.18
N VAL A 176 -11.99 0.50 -13.87
CA VAL A 176 -12.08 -0.85 -13.30
C VAL A 176 -13.40 -1.52 -13.67
N TRP A 177 -14.49 -0.75 -13.72
CA TRP A 177 -15.80 -1.24 -14.17
C TRP A 177 -15.75 -1.72 -15.61
N ASP A 178 -15.23 -0.89 -16.53
CA ASP A 178 -15.11 -1.23 -17.94
C ASP A 178 -14.18 -2.43 -18.17
N ASP A 179 -13.06 -2.48 -17.45
CA ASP A 179 -12.12 -3.60 -17.56
C ASP A 179 -12.73 -4.90 -17.01
N THR A 180 -13.53 -4.83 -15.94
CA THR A 180 -14.27 -6.00 -15.42
C THR A 180 -15.27 -6.51 -16.44
N TRP A 181 -16.03 -5.62 -17.09
CA TRP A 181 -16.97 -6.03 -18.15
C TRP A 181 -16.28 -6.65 -19.35
N LYS A 182 -15.14 -6.13 -19.80
CA LYS A 182 -14.34 -6.78 -20.85
C LYS A 182 -13.95 -8.20 -20.47
N VAL A 183 -13.47 -8.40 -19.22
CA VAL A 183 -13.11 -9.74 -18.73
C VAL A 183 -14.33 -10.68 -18.73
N ILE A 184 -15.52 -10.19 -18.36
CA ILE A 184 -16.76 -11.00 -18.40
C ILE A 184 -17.11 -11.38 -19.85
N GLN A 185 -16.99 -10.44 -20.78
CA GLN A 185 -17.28 -10.69 -22.21
C GLN A 185 -16.29 -11.68 -22.85
N ASP A 186 -15.00 -11.55 -22.51
CA ASP A 186 -13.94 -12.41 -23.05
C ASP A 186 -13.96 -13.82 -22.44
N HIS A 187 -14.42 -13.94 -21.19
CA HIS A 187 -14.44 -15.18 -20.42
C HIS A 187 -15.78 -15.34 -19.69
N PRO A 188 -16.88 -15.61 -20.43
CA PRO A 188 -18.18 -15.84 -19.81
C PRO A 188 -18.11 -17.14 -18.98
N THR A 189 -18.76 -17.13 -17.81
CA THR A 189 -18.93 -18.36 -17.02
C THR A 189 -19.93 -19.28 -17.76
N PRO A 190 -19.69 -20.61 -17.80
CA PRO A 190 -20.51 -21.53 -18.59
C PRO A 190 -21.99 -21.58 -18.22
N GLU A 191 -22.36 -21.10 -17.04
CA GLU A 191 -23.71 -21.19 -16.50
C GLU A 191 -24.52 -19.88 -16.64
N GLU A 192 -23.91 -18.78 -17.07
CA GLU A 192 -24.54 -17.48 -17.13
C GLU A 192 -24.37 -16.84 -18.51
N GLU A 193 -25.48 -16.47 -19.16
CA GLU A 193 -25.41 -15.54 -20.30
C GLU A 193 -24.88 -14.19 -19.77
N PRO A 194 -23.84 -13.60 -20.41
CA PRO A 194 -23.33 -12.31 -19.98
C PRO A 194 -24.48 -11.31 -20.01
N GLY A 195 -24.83 -10.74 -18.86
CA GLY A 195 -25.86 -9.72 -18.74
C GLY A 195 -25.56 -8.54 -19.68
N GLN A 196 -26.58 -7.75 -19.96
CA GLN A 196 -26.40 -6.53 -20.75
C GLN A 196 -25.53 -5.55 -19.94
N TYR A 197 -24.48 -5.00 -20.59
CA TYR A 197 -23.70 -3.91 -19.99
C TYR A 197 -24.62 -2.76 -19.55
N TYR A 198 -24.40 -2.27 -18.37
CA TYR A 198 -25.00 -1.03 -17.88
C TYR A 198 -23.93 -0.16 -17.21
N GLU A 199 -24.12 1.13 -17.28
CA GLU A 199 -23.26 2.09 -16.61
C GLU A 199 -23.80 2.35 -15.21
N PRO A 200 -22.97 2.22 -14.14
CA PRO A 200 -23.43 2.49 -12.78
C PRO A 200 -23.64 3.98 -12.55
N GLU A 201 -24.48 4.33 -11.59
CA GLU A 201 -24.60 5.71 -11.14
C GLU A 201 -23.34 6.12 -10.37
N TYR A 202 -22.77 7.28 -10.70
CA TYR A 202 -21.58 7.81 -10.05
C TYR A 202 -21.92 9.00 -9.16
N ALA A 203 -21.46 8.97 -7.90
CA ALA A 203 -21.64 10.04 -6.94
C ALA A 203 -20.31 10.50 -6.33
N TYR A 204 -20.03 11.80 -6.38
CA TYR A 204 -18.84 12.39 -5.77
C TYR A 204 -19.23 13.43 -4.73
N ARG A 205 -18.61 13.34 -3.54
CA ARG A 205 -18.72 14.37 -2.50
C ARG A 205 -17.38 14.49 -1.77
N PRO A 206 -16.69 15.64 -1.90
CA PRO A 206 -15.47 15.88 -1.14
C PRO A 206 -15.77 16.06 0.35
N GLY A 207 -14.76 15.82 1.20
CA GLY A 207 -14.85 16.20 2.61
C GLY A 207 -14.81 15.06 3.60
N ASP A 208 -14.00 14.04 3.34
CA ASP A 208 -13.71 12.96 4.30
C ASP A 208 -14.99 12.34 4.89
N ALA A 209 -15.11 12.23 6.21
CA ALA A 209 -16.30 11.68 6.88
C ALA A 209 -17.59 12.46 6.56
N THR A 210 -17.49 13.79 6.36
CA THR A 210 -18.64 14.62 5.95
C THR A 210 -19.08 14.29 4.53
N GLY A 211 -18.14 14.07 3.62
CA GLY A 211 -18.42 13.61 2.25
C GLY A 211 -19.16 12.27 2.25
N VAL A 212 -18.71 11.31 3.05
CA VAL A 212 -19.38 10.01 3.23
C VAL A 212 -20.80 10.20 3.74
N SER A 213 -21.01 11.02 4.79
CA SER A 213 -22.34 11.30 5.32
C SER A 213 -23.30 11.88 4.26
N GLN A 214 -22.78 12.79 3.42
CA GLN A 214 -23.56 13.37 2.30
C GLN A 214 -23.89 12.33 1.22
N LEU A 215 -22.93 11.47 0.83
CA LEU A 215 -23.15 10.39 -0.12
C LEU A 215 -24.23 9.43 0.38
N LEU A 216 -24.13 9.02 1.62
CA LEU A 216 -25.13 8.16 2.26
C LEU A 216 -26.51 8.86 2.32
N ALA A 217 -26.56 10.17 2.56
CA ALA A 217 -27.82 10.93 2.61
C ALA A 217 -28.53 11.02 1.24
N GLN A 218 -27.78 10.95 0.15
CA GLN A 218 -28.30 11.03 -1.23
C GLN A 218 -28.70 9.66 -1.80
N ALA A 219 -28.19 8.57 -1.20
CA ALA A 219 -28.55 7.24 -1.65
C ALA A 219 -30.07 7.04 -1.58
N SER A 220 -30.67 6.61 -2.68
CA SER A 220 -32.09 6.34 -2.80
C SER A 220 -32.45 5.08 -1.99
N GLY A 221 -32.79 5.25 -0.71
CA GLY A 221 -33.11 4.14 0.20
C GLY A 221 -31.87 3.61 0.95
N SER A 222 -32.06 2.46 1.62
CA SER A 222 -30.95 1.74 2.27
C SER A 222 -30.40 0.71 1.29
N PRO A 223 -29.10 0.76 0.95
CA PRO A 223 -28.50 -0.29 0.12
C PRO A 223 -28.53 -1.64 0.86
N THR A 224 -28.66 -2.74 0.10
CA THR A 224 -28.61 -4.11 0.64
C THR A 224 -27.22 -4.47 1.13
N LEU A 225 -26.19 -3.89 0.49
CA LEU A 225 -24.77 -4.09 0.82
C LEU A 225 -23.97 -2.83 0.53
N ILE A 226 -22.97 -2.55 1.37
CA ILE A 226 -21.98 -1.51 1.11
C ILE A 226 -20.59 -2.17 1.00
N VAL A 227 -19.89 -1.88 -0.10
CA VAL A 227 -18.52 -2.34 -0.36
C VAL A 227 -17.56 -1.15 -0.29
N VAL A 228 -16.53 -1.20 0.53
CA VAL A 228 -15.54 -0.12 0.66
C VAL A 228 -14.20 -0.59 0.09
N LEU A 229 -13.71 0.08 -0.95
CA LEU A 229 -12.43 -0.22 -1.61
C LEU A 229 -11.42 0.87 -1.26
N THR A 230 -10.39 0.54 -0.48
CA THR A 230 -9.45 1.57 0.01
C THR A 230 -8.05 1.04 0.32
N ALA A 231 -7.05 1.89 0.07
CA ALA A 231 -5.65 1.67 0.48
C ALA A 231 -5.29 2.37 1.81
N ARG A 232 -6.26 3.01 2.47
CA ARG A 232 -6.00 3.79 3.68
C ARG A 232 -7.03 3.49 4.76
N SER A 233 -6.56 3.46 6.01
CA SER A 233 -7.41 3.16 7.17
C SER A 233 -8.44 4.26 7.47
N ALA A 234 -8.13 5.52 7.19
CA ALA A 234 -9.03 6.62 7.49
C ALA A 234 -10.35 6.55 6.69
N PRO A 235 -10.38 6.39 5.34
CA PRO A 235 -11.62 6.19 4.60
C PRO A 235 -12.41 4.96 5.06
N LEU A 236 -11.73 3.82 5.36
CA LEU A 236 -12.40 2.65 5.89
C LEU A 236 -13.19 2.99 7.15
N ARG A 237 -12.52 3.68 8.09
CA ARG A 237 -13.15 4.11 9.33
C ARG A 237 -14.33 5.06 9.08
N TRP A 238 -14.17 6.05 8.20
CA TRP A 238 -15.25 6.99 7.89
C TRP A 238 -16.50 6.29 7.36
N TRP A 239 -16.32 5.38 6.41
CA TRP A 239 -17.45 4.63 5.85
C TRP A 239 -18.13 3.77 6.92
N VAL A 240 -17.38 3.00 7.70
CA VAL A 240 -17.94 2.17 8.76
C VAL A 240 -18.69 3.04 9.78
N GLU A 241 -18.05 4.08 10.33
CA GLU A 241 -18.65 4.94 11.36
C GLU A 241 -19.91 5.66 10.85
N GLN A 242 -19.88 6.22 9.63
CA GLN A 242 -21.02 6.97 9.07
C GLN A 242 -22.18 6.06 8.70
N VAL A 243 -21.94 4.85 8.25
CA VAL A 243 -23.02 3.87 7.99
C VAL A 243 -23.74 3.52 9.31
N TYR A 244 -23.01 3.20 10.35
CA TYR A 244 -23.61 2.86 11.66
C TYR A 244 -24.21 4.08 12.36
N ALA A 245 -23.76 5.30 12.08
CA ALA A 245 -24.39 6.51 12.61
C ALA A 245 -25.69 6.88 11.87
N LYS A 246 -25.81 6.53 10.59
CA LYS A 246 -26.97 6.92 9.77
C LYS A 246 -28.15 5.97 9.90
N TYR A 247 -27.88 4.65 9.88
CA TYR A 247 -28.94 3.65 9.79
C TYR A 247 -29.22 3.03 11.16
N GLU A 248 -30.47 3.04 11.58
CA GLU A 248 -30.92 2.35 12.80
C GLU A 248 -30.66 0.83 12.70
N THR A 249 -30.92 0.27 11.50
CA THR A 249 -30.48 -1.07 11.13
C THR A 249 -29.48 -0.93 10.00
N ALA A 250 -28.21 -0.97 10.34
CA ALA A 250 -27.13 -0.77 9.36
C ALA A 250 -27.07 -1.92 8.34
N PRO A 251 -26.98 -1.59 7.03
CA PRO A 251 -26.70 -2.59 6.02
C PRO A 251 -25.33 -3.22 6.28
N PRO A 252 -25.12 -4.48 5.87
CA PRO A 252 -23.81 -5.12 5.98
C PRO A 252 -22.76 -4.30 5.20
N VAL A 253 -21.60 -4.12 5.83
CA VAL A 253 -20.44 -3.47 5.22
C VAL A 253 -19.36 -4.51 5.01
N VAL A 254 -18.77 -4.55 3.83
CA VAL A 254 -17.59 -5.36 3.50
C VAL A 254 -16.51 -4.48 2.90
N ALA A 255 -15.26 -4.92 2.93
CA ALA A 255 -14.17 -4.10 2.44
C ALA A 255 -13.18 -4.86 1.57
N GLY A 256 -12.76 -4.24 0.46
CA GLY A 256 -11.55 -4.58 -0.27
C GLY A 256 -10.44 -3.60 0.10
N VAL A 257 -9.38 -4.09 0.72
CA VAL A 257 -8.34 -3.22 1.27
C VAL A 257 -6.94 -3.61 0.75
N SER A 258 -6.00 -2.65 0.76
CA SER A 258 -4.60 -3.00 0.54
C SER A 258 -4.06 -3.81 1.72
N ALA A 259 -3.00 -4.58 1.49
CA ALA A 259 -2.35 -5.36 2.55
C ALA A 259 -1.89 -4.48 3.74
N ALA A 260 -1.56 -3.22 3.48
CA ALA A 260 -1.17 -2.27 4.53
C ALA A 260 -2.32 -1.88 5.49
N VAL A 261 -3.57 -2.04 5.05
CA VAL A 261 -4.77 -1.67 5.84
C VAL A 261 -5.38 -2.85 6.58
N GLU A 262 -4.96 -4.07 6.28
CA GLU A 262 -5.50 -5.30 6.89
C GLU A 262 -5.53 -5.27 8.41
N ALA A 263 -4.42 -4.87 9.04
CA ALA A 263 -4.34 -4.77 10.50
C ALA A 263 -5.33 -3.74 11.07
N ALA A 264 -5.63 -2.67 10.32
CA ALA A 264 -6.59 -1.65 10.74
C ALA A 264 -8.05 -2.08 10.50
N ALA A 265 -8.30 -3.02 9.59
CA ALA A 265 -9.62 -3.60 9.33
C ALA A 265 -10.01 -4.67 10.38
N SER A 266 -9.02 -5.38 10.91
CA SER A 266 -9.22 -6.51 11.83
C SER A 266 -10.15 -6.21 13.04
N PRO A 267 -10.03 -5.07 13.75
CA PRO A 267 -10.92 -4.77 14.88
C PRO A 267 -12.40 -4.66 14.50
N TYR A 268 -12.71 -4.28 13.27
CA TYR A 268 -14.09 -4.16 12.78
C TYR A 268 -14.70 -5.50 12.38
N LEU A 269 -13.85 -6.53 12.13
CA LEU A 269 -14.27 -7.91 11.83
C LEU A 269 -14.59 -8.71 13.08
N ASP A 270 -14.11 -8.31 14.25
CA ASP A 270 -14.34 -9.02 15.50
C ASP A 270 -15.83 -9.20 15.78
N ALA A 271 -16.19 -10.40 16.23
CA ALA A 271 -17.58 -10.77 16.51
C ALA A 271 -18.27 -9.82 17.50
N SER A 272 -17.51 -9.17 18.38
CA SER A 272 -18.00 -8.18 19.34
C SER A 272 -18.37 -6.85 18.70
N ALA A 273 -17.62 -6.43 17.67
CA ALA A 273 -17.90 -5.20 16.92
C ALA A 273 -18.86 -5.47 15.75
N GLY A 274 -18.60 -6.50 14.97
CA GLY A 274 -19.44 -6.98 13.86
C GLY A 274 -19.75 -5.94 12.78
N GLN A 275 -18.91 -4.86 12.73
CA GLN A 275 -19.14 -3.71 11.85
C GLN A 275 -18.72 -3.98 10.41
N LEU A 276 -17.71 -4.83 10.19
CA LEU A 276 -17.38 -5.41 8.90
C LEU A 276 -17.80 -6.88 8.88
N ARG A 277 -18.50 -7.28 7.82
CA ARG A 277 -18.91 -8.68 7.63
C ARG A 277 -17.82 -9.50 6.98
N GLY A 278 -16.90 -8.87 6.29
CA GLY A 278 -15.76 -9.52 5.65
C GLY A 278 -14.83 -8.55 4.96
N THR A 279 -13.65 -9.05 4.63
CA THR A 279 -12.65 -8.25 3.92
C THR A 279 -11.80 -9.13 2.99
N VAL A 280 -11.40 -8.58 1.86
CA VAL A 280 -10.36 -9.12 0.98
C VAL A 280 -9.18 -8.15 1.03
N SER A 281 -8.00 -8.66 1.40
CA SER A 281 -6.81 -7.85 1.65
C SER A 281 -5.69 -8.14 0.66
N GLY A 282 -5.28 -7.12 -0.08
CA GLY A 282 -4.14 -7.14 -0.98
C GLY A 282 -4.18 -8.25 -2.02
N LEU A 283 -3.06 -8.46 -2.70
CA LEU A 283 -2.93 -9.49 -3.74
C LEU A 283 -3.17 -10.92 -3.22
N SER A 284 -2.83 -11.18 -1.96
CA SER A 284 -3.01 -12.50 -1.36
C SER A 284 -4.48 -12.85 -1.20
N GLY A 285 -5.26 -11.94 -0.59
CA GLY A 285 -6.70 -12.11 -0.43
C GLY A 285 -7.42 -12.16 -1.79
N ALA A 286 -7.03 -11.29 -2.73
CA ALA A 286 -7.57 -11.30 -4.09
C ALA A 286 -7.33 -12.64 -4.80
N ALA A 287 -6.12 -13.21 -4.70
CA ALA A 287 -5.80 -14.49 -5.31
C ALA A 287 -6.60 -15.66 -4.70
N VAL A 288 -6.83 -15.63 -3.38
CA VAL A 288 -7.69 -16.61 -2.69
C VAL A 288 -9.12 -16.49 -3.16
N TYR A 289 -9.62 -15.25 -3.27
CA TYR A 289 -10.99 -14.95 -3.70
C TYR A 289 -11.24 -15.35 -5.15
N GLU A 290 -10.34 -14.98 -6.10
CA GLU A 290 -10.41 -15.38 -7.51
C GLU A 290 -10.43 -16.90 -7.66
N LYS A 291 -9.54 -17.60 -6.93
CA LYS A 291 -9.47 -19.06 -6.96
C LYS A 291 -10.77 -19.71 -6.48
N HIS A 292 -11.36 -19.18 -5.40
CA HIS A 292 -12.60 -19.71 -4.85
C HIS A 292 -13.76 -19.53 -5.84
N ARG A 293 -13.82 -18.37 -6.48
CA ARG A 293 -14.81 -18.07 -7.52
C ARG A 293 -14.59 -18.83 -8.82
N GLY A 294 -13.39 -19.32 -9.08
CA GLY A 294 -13.03 -19.91 -10.37
C GLY A 294 -12.98 -18.89 -11.52
N THR A 295 -12.92 -17.60 -11.21
CA THR A 295 -13.08 -16.49 -12.17
C THR A 295 -11.78 -15.98 -12.77
N GLY A 296 -10.63 -16.45 -12.30
CA GLY A 296 -9.34 -16.01 -12.82
C GLY A 296 -8.18 -16.43 -11.93
N VAL A 297 -7.00 -15.97 -12.33
CA VAL A 297 -5.73 -16.22 -11.65
C VAL A 297 -4.80 -14.99 -11.69
N GLN A 298 -5.33 -13.82 -12.05
CA GLN A 298 -4.53 -12.61 -12.29
C GLN A 298 -3.79 -12.15 -11.03
N ALA A 299 -4.47 -12.11 -9.88
CA ALA A 299 -3.85 -11.76 -8.62
C ALA A 299 -2.78 -12.79 -8.21
N ALA A 300 -3.04 -14.10 -8.45
CA ALA A 300 -2.07 -15.16 -8.20
C ALA A 300 -0.83 -15.05 -9.10
N GLU A 301 -0.98 -14.62 -10.35
CA GLU A 301 0.13 -14.40 -11.28
C GLU A 301 1.02 -13.24 -10.81
N ARG A 302 0.42 -12.12 -10.41
CA ARG A 302 1.18 -10.99 -9.83
C ARG A 302 1.88 -11.38 -8.54
N LEU A 303 1.23 -12.14 -7.68
CA LEU A 303 1.83 -12.66 -6.45
C LEU A 303 3.04 -13.56 -6.74
N ASN A 304 2.95 -14.41 -7.77
CA ASN A 304 4.07 -15.25 -8.20
C ASN A 304 5.23 -14.43 -8.80
N ALA A 305 4.94 -13.40 -9.58
CA ALA A 305 5.98 -12.51 -10.11
C ALA A 305 6.72 -11.78 -8.97
N MET A 306 5.99 -11.32 -7.95
CA MET A 306 6.58 -10.72 -6.75
C MET A 306 7.43 -11.73 -5.95
N ALA A 307 6.93 -12.96 -5.78
CA ALA A 307 7.67 -14.03 -5.09
C ALA A 307 8.98 -14.39 -5.83
N ALA A 308 8.96 -14.40 -7.16
CA ALA A 308 10.17 -14.61 -7.97
C ALA A 308 11.21 -13.50 -7.78
N GLY A 309 10.76 -12.25 -7.76
CA GLY A 309 11.63 -11.11 -7.46
C GLY A 309 12.30 -11.25 -6.09
N HIS A 310 11.53 -11.59 -5.06
CA HIS A 310 12.08 -11.83 -3.72
C HIS A 310 13.07 -13.01 -3.68
N ALA A 311 12.74 -14.13 -4.34
CA ALA A 311 13.64 -15.27 -4.44
C ALA A 311 14.96 -14.89 -5.14
N ALA A 312 14.90 -14.12 -6.23
CA ALA A 312 16.08 -13.64 -6.92
C ALA A 312 16.94 -12.72 -6.03
N ILE A 313 16.35 -11.83 -5.24
CA ILE A 313 17.06 -10.99 -4.29
C ILE A 313 17.79 -11.86 -3.26
N VAL A 314 17.12 -12.85 -2.68
CA VAL A 314 17.72 -13.76 -1.69
C VAL A 314 18.89 -14.53 -2.31
N ILE A 315 18.73 -15.07 -3.51
CA ILE A 315 19.80 -15.79 -4.23
C ILE A 315 20.99 -14.86 -4.48
N LEU A 316 20.77 -13.64 -4.93
CA LEU A 316 21.83 -12.67 -5.17
C LEU A 316 22.57 -12.27 -3.88
N MET A 317 21.84 -12.11 -2.76
CA MET A 317 22.44 -11.85 -1.45
C MET A 317 23.33 -13.01 -0.99
N LEU A 318 22.84 -14.25 -1.11
CA LEU A 318 23.59 -15.45 -0.73
C LEU A 318 24.81 -15.64 -1.62
N ALA A 319 24.68 -15.47 -2.93
CA ALA A 319 25.79 -15.57 -3.87
C ALA A 319 26.84 -14.47 -3.61
N GLY A 320 26.43 -13.24 -3.41
CA GLY A 320 27.32 -12.12 -3.09
C GLY A 320 28.07 -12.33 -1.77
N GLY A 321 27.38 -12.77 -0.74
CA GLY A 321 27.98 -13.12 0.56
C GLY A 321 28.94 -14.31 0.46
N GLY A 322 28.57 -15.35 -0.28
CA GLY A 322 29.42 -16.52 -0.52
C GLY A 322 30.71 -16.17 -1.27
N ILE A 323 30.61 -15.40 -2.33
CA ILE A 323 31.75 -14.91 -3.10
C ILE A 323 32.68 -14.05 -2.22
N HIS A 324 32.11 -13.15 -1.42
CA HIS A 324 32.90 -12.31 -0.52
C HIS A 324 33.69 -13.11 0.51
N THR A 325 33.11 -14.16 1.09
CA THR A 325 33.78 -15.02 2.06
C THR A 325 34.87 -15.89 1.41
N LEU A 326 34.72 -16.31 0.17
CA LEU A 326 35.70 -17.10 -0.58
C LEU A 326 36.91 -16.28 -1.05
N ILE A 327 36.65 -15.00 -1.43
CA ILE A 327 37.70 -14.10 -1.94
C ILE A 327 38.49 -13.44 -0.79
N ARG A 328 37.97 -13.41 0.42
CA ARG A 328 38.66 -12.82 1.58
C ARG A 328 39.95 -13.62 1.84
N PRO A 329 41.15 -13.05 1.62
CA PRO A 329 42.40 -13.77 1.91
C PRO A 329 42.39 -14.10 3.41
N ARG A 330 42.56 -15.38 3.73
CA ARG A 330 42.89 -15.79 5.11
C ARG A 330 44.13 -15.05 5.47
N SER A 331 44.05 -14.00 6.29
CA SER A 331 45.23 -13.49 7.00
C SER A 331 45.80 -14.64 7.75
N ARG A 332 46.92 -15.20 7.24
CA ARG A 332 47.78 -16.09 7.99
C ARG A 332 48.14 -15.34 9.28
N GLU A 333 47.61 -15.79 10.39
CA GLU A 333 48.26 -15.61 11.67
C GLU A 333 49.63 -16.33 11.55
N GLU A 334 50.65 -15.59 11.18
CA GLU A 334 52.01 -15.99 11.44
C GLU A 334 52.33 -15.53 12.86
N ARG A 335 52.62 -16.57 13.68
CA ARG A 335 53.18 -16.50 15.03
C ARG A 335 54.54 -15.77 15.02
#